data_a7d1a7d021967c64f27b6d10222a0c03
#
_entry.id   a7d1a7d021967c64f27b6d10222a0c03
#
_cell.length_a   1.000
_cell.length_b   1.000
_cell.length_c   1.000
_cell.angle_alpha   90.00
_cell.angle_beta   90.00
_cell.angle_gamma   90.00
#
_symmetry.space_group_name_H-M   'P 1'
#
loop_
_entity.id
_entity.type
_entity.pdbx_description
1 polymer ?
#
loop_
_entity_poly.entity_id
_entity_poly.type
_entity_poly.pdbx_seq_one_letter_code
_entity_poly.pdbx_strand_id
1 'polypeptide(L)'
;MSFAECDVHAKLEHIQKRPERNGNRFGALASLLGFSAARYRIWDGMRALDVLAARPEVDPDRTAVAGMSGGGTMSAYLNALDDRFTAASSMGYITTLRALADRNGPQGMEQVIFGQLRDGINHLALLLMNGHSAIAPGFSYGDLFPYAGSEETFERAKAFFVKEGRGDKIARIDCDGPHNWYESEKLALTAWFRKCLTDDATVWPP
;
A
#
# COMPACT_ATOMS: atom_id res chain seq x y z
N MET A 1 -13.29 0.71 -0.70
CA MET A 1 -13.46 -0.30 0.35
C MET A 1 -12.48 -1.41 0.01
N SER A 2 -11.43 -1.62 0.79
CA SER A 2 -10.50 -2.71 0.48
C SER A 2 -11.20 -4.04 0.79
N PHE A 3 -11.22 -4.98 -0.15
CA PHE A 3 -11.81 -6.31 0.04
C PHE A 3 -11.22 -7.06 1.26
N ALA A 4 -10.01 -6.72 1.69
CA ALA A 4 -9.37 -7.31 2.85
C ALA A 4 -9.95 -6.87 4.21
N GLU A 5 -10.62 -5.71 4.29
CA GLU A 5 -11.26 -5.27 5.53
C GLU A 5 -12.62 -5.92 5.79
N CYS A 6 -13.35 -6.30 4.73
CA CYS A 6 -14.71 -6.83 4.90
C CYS A 6 -14.80 -8.22 5.52
N ASP A 7 -13.90 -9.15 5.20
CA ASP A 7 -14.13 -10.56 5.53
C ASP A 7 -13.56 -10.97 6.90
N VAL A 8 -12.46 -10.35 7.32
CA VAL A 8 -11.88 -10.61 8.65
C VAL A 8 -12.72 -9.95 9.74
N HIS A 9 -13.30 -8.77 9.45
CA HIS A 9 -14.21 -8.10 10.40
C HIS A 9 -15.52 -8.87 10.58
N ALA A 10 -16.13 -9.38 9.53
CA ALA A 10 -17.40 -10.11 9.62
C ALA A 10 -17.32 -11.39 10.47
N LYS A 11 -16.18 -12.10 10.44
CA LYS A 11 -15.97 -13.31 11.28
C LYS A 11 -15.60 -12.99 12.73
N LEU A 12 -15.07 -11.81 13.01
CA LEU A 12 -14.65 -11.38 14.35
C LEU A 12 -15.76 -10.59 15.11
N GLU A 13 -16.78 -10.08 14.41
CA GLU A 13 -17.91 -9.39 15.02
C GLU A 13 -18.67 -10.23 16.07
N HIS A 14 -18.64 -11.56 15.95
CA HIS A 14 -19.22 -12.45 16.96
C HIS A 14 -18.44 -12.50 18.27
N ILE A 15 -17.23 -11.95 18.33
CA ILE A 15 -16.37 -12.12 19.50
C ILE A 15 -16.26 -10.87 20.38
N GLN A 16 -16.49 -9.64 19.90
CA GLN A 16 -16.51 -8.45 20.76
C GLN A 16 -17.00 -7.12 20.16
N LYS A 17 -17.55 -6.27 21.03
CA LYS A 17 -18.15 -4.94 20.81
C LYS A 17 -17.16 -3.77 20.49
N ARG A 18 -15.89 -4.00 20.14
CA ARG A 18 -14.93 -2.95 19.81
C ARG A 18 -13.92 -3.45 18.75
N PRO A 19 -14.15 -3.15 17.47
CA PRO A 19 -13.33 -3.65 16.33
C PRO A 19 -11.84 -3.27 16.40
N GLU A 20 -11.52 -2.04 16.78
CA GLU A 20 -10.16 -1.52 16.84
C GLU A 20 -9.23 -2.23 17.83
N ARG A 21 -9.77 -2.84 18.88
CA ARG A 21 -8.97 -3.60 19.86
C ARG A 21 -8.65 -5.03 19.41
N ASN A 22 -9.43 -5.58 18.50
CA ASN A 22 -9.30 -6.98 18.10
C ASN A 22 -8.14 -7.20 17.13
N GLY A 23 -7.90 -6.29 16.19
CA GLY A 23 -6.75 -6.34 15.31
C GLY A 23 -5.42 -6.32 16.08
N ASN A 24 -5.34 -5.48 17.10
CA ASN A 24 -4.14 -5.38 17.95
C ASN A 24 -3.95 -6.63 18.84
N ARG A 25 -5.03 -7.23 19.36
CA ARG A 25 -4.95 -8.47 20.14
C ARG A 25 -4.50 -9.65 19.29
N PHE A 26 -5.08 -9.83 18.11
CA PHE A 26 -4.65 -10.86 17.19
C PHE A 26 -3.20 -10.67 16.76
N GLY A 27 -2.80 -9.44 16.44
CA GLY A 27 -1.43 -9.10 16.09
C GLY A 27 -0.44 -9.36 17.23
N ALA A 28 -0.80 -9.04 18.47
CA ALA A 28 0.01 -9.36 19.66
C ALA A 28 0.19 -10.87 19.82
N LEU A 29 -0.88 -11.66 19.69
CA LEU A 29 -0.81 -13.13 19.74
C LEU A 29 0.04 -13.69 18.60
N ALA A 30 -0.14 -13.17 17.38
CA ALA A 30 0.67 -13.55 16.22
C ALA A 30 2.16 -13.30 16.48
N SER A 31 2.50 -12.14 17.06
CA SER A 31 3.89 -11.78 17.39
C SER A 31 4.48 -12.72 18.45
N LEU A 32 3.71 -13.13 19.45
CA LEU A 32 4.14 -14.13 20.46
C LEU A 32 4.43 -15.51 19.83
N LEU A 33 3.77 -15.81 18.72
CA LEU A 33 3.99 -17.04 17.94
C LEU A 33 5.05 -16.89 16.85
N GLY A 34 5.72 -15.72 16.76
CA GLY A 34 6.81 -15.47 15.85
C GLY A 34 6.40 -15.12 14.41
N PHE A 35 5.15 -14.66 14.19
CA PHE A 35 4.69 -14.21 12.88
C PHE A 35 3.88 -12.91 12.96
N SER A 36 3.69 -12.25 11.80
CA SER A 36 2.94 -11.01 11.68
C SER A 36 1.48 -11.24 11.25
N ALA A 37 0.57 -10.42 11.79
CA ALA A 37 -0.82 -10.37 11.33
C ALA A 37 -0.92 -10.00 9.83
N ALA A 38 0.02 -9.22 9.30
CA ALA A 38 0.12 -8.87 7.88
C ALA A 38 0.12 -10.10 6.96
N ARG A 39 0.72 -11.21 7.41
CA ARG A 39 0.82 -12.46 6.65
C ARG A 39 -0.54 -12.93 6.11
N TYR A 40 -1.56 -12.92 6.94
CA TYR A 40 -2.89 -13.40 6.55
C TYR A 40 -3.56 -12.44 5.57
N ARG A 41 -3.46 -11.13 5.82
CA ARG A 41 -4.03 -10.11 4.93
C ARG A 41 -3.36 -10.11 3.56
N ILE A 42 -2.03 -10.28 3.52
CA ILE A 42 -1.28 -10.41 2.27
C ILE A 42 -1.75 -11.66 1.50
N TRP A 43 -1.86 -12.78 2.20
CA TRP A 43 -2.36 -14.02 1.60
C TRP A 43 -3.76 -13.86 1.02
N ASP A 44 -4.69 -13.28 1.77
CA ASP A 44 -6.05 -13.02 1.31
C ASP A 44 -6.07 -12.12 0.07
N GLY A 45 -5.24 -11.09 0.05
CA GLY A 45 -5.10 -10.20 -1.11
C GLY A 45 -4.57 -10.92 -2.35
N MET A 46 -3.56 -11.78 -2.21
CA MET A 46 -3.08 -12.62 -3.31
C MET A 46 -4.16 -13.58 -3.82
N ARG A 47 -4.95 -14.19 -2.91
CA ARG A 47 -6.07 -15.07 -3.29
C ARG A 47 -7.20 -14.30 -3.97
N ALA A 48 -7.47 -13.06 -3.55
CA ALA A 48 -8.41 -12.20 -4.24
C ALA A 48 -7.97 -11.91 -5.69
N LEU A 49 -6.67 -11.68 -5.93
CA LEU A 49 -6.14 -11.52 -7.28
C LEU A 49 -6.30 -12.80 -8.10
N ASP A 50 -6.10 -14.00 -7.53
CA ASP A 50 -6.32 -15.25 -8.24
C ASP A 50 -7.76 -15.38 -8.73
N VAL A 51 -8.73 -15.02 -7.88
CA VAL A 51 -10.16 -15.05 -8.23
C VAL A 51 -10.46 -14.05 -9.36
N LEU A 52 -9.87 -12.86 -9.29
CA LEU A 52 -10.05 -11.85 -10.33
C LEU A 52 -9.42 -12.27 -11.66
N ALA A 53 -8.17 -12.75 -11.63
CA ALA A 53 -7.44 -13.18 -12.81
C ALA A 53 -8.05 -14.41 -13.51
N ALA A 54 -8.83 -15.21 -12.81
CA ALA A 54 -9.55 -16.34 -13.37
C ALA A 54 -10.85 -15.94 -14.12
N ARG A 55 -11.26 -14.68 -14.03
CA ARG A 55 -12.49 -14.20 -14.71
C ARG A 55 -12.22 -13.86 -16.17
N PRO A 56 -13.09 -14.27 -17.10
CA PRO A 56 -12.86 -14.06 -18.53
C PRO A 56 -12.89 -12.58 -18.97
N GLU A 57 -13.51 -11.70 -18.17
CA GLU A 57 -13.56 -10.27 -18.41
C GLU A 57 -12.36 -9.48 -17.85
N VAL A 58 -11.44 -10.16 -17.14
CA VAL A 58 -10.25 -9.53 -16.55
C VAL A 58 -9.01 -9.87 -17.37
N ASP A 59 -8.26 -8.85 -17.74
CA ASP A 59 -6.94 -9.02 -18.31
C ASP A 59 -5.90 -9.25 -17.18
N PRO A 60 -5.35 -10.46 -17.04
CA PRO A 60 -4.44 -10.78 -15.95
C PRO A 60 -3.08 -10.06 -16.06
N ASP A 61 -2.73 -9.57 -17.25
CA ASP A 61 -1.47 -8.83 -17.48
C ASP A 61 -1.61 -7.33 -17.20
N ARG A 62 -2.81 -6.85 -16.87
CA ARG A 62 -3.13 -5.44 -16.60
C ARG A 62 -3.84 -5.28 -15.26
N THR A 63 -3.16 -5.66 -14.20
CA THR A 63 -3.71 -5.60 -12.85
C THR A 63 -3.07 -4.50 -12.02
N ALA A 64 -3.87 -3.87 -11.18
CA ALA A 64 -3.40 -2.82 -10.28
C ALA A 64 -3.94 -2.99 -8.86
N VAL A 65 -3.19 -2.46 -7.89
CA VAL A 65 -3.60 -2.42 -6.49
C VAL A 65 -3.50 -1.02 -5.93
N ALA A 66 -4.54 -0.58 -5.23
CA ALA A 66 -4.55 0.69 -4.53
C ALA A 66 -5.37 0.62 -3.25
N GLY A 67 -5.05 1.51 -2.32
CA GLY A 67 -5.81 1.67 -1.10
C GLY A 67 -5.30 2.82 -0.25
N MET A 68 -6.12 3.26 0.69
CA MET A 68 -5.82 4.33 1.63
C MET A 68 -5.57 3.76 3.02
N SER A 69 -4.59 4.32 3.76
CA SER A 69 -4.31 3.96 5.16
C SER A 69 -3.97 2.46 5.30
N GLY A 70 -4.74 1.67 6.02
CA GLY A 70 -4.59 0.21 6.06
C GLY A 70 -4.66 -0.43 4.67
N GLY A 71 -5.49 0.09 3.76
CA GLY A 71 -5.50 -0.27 2.34
C GLY A 71 -4.20 0.15 1.63
N GLY A 72 -3.62 1.30 1.98
CA GLY A 72 -2.31 1.75 1.50
C GLY A 72 -1.18 0.82 1.95
N THR A 73 -1.21 0.38 3.21
CA THR A 73 -0.30 -0.63 3.75
C THR A 73 -0.39 -1.93 2.93
N MET A 74 -1.61 -2.43 2.73
CA MET A 74 -1.82 -3.66 1.97
C MET A 74 -1.42 -3.53 0.51
N SER A 75 -1.67 -2.37 -0.12
CA SER A 75 -1.26 -2.11 -1.50
C SER A 75 0.26 -2.12 -1.65
N ALA A 76 0.99 -1.54 -0.68
CA ALA A 76 2.44 -1.60 -0.68
C ALA A 76 2.97 -3.03 -0.55
N TYR A 77 2.41 -3.82 0.37
CA TYR A 77 2.82 -5.21 0.56
C TYR A 77 2.47 -6.11 -0.63
N LEU A 78 1.26 -6.00 -1.14
CA LEU A 78 0.82 -6.80 -2.28
C LEU A 78 1.66 -6.48 -3.52
N ASN A 79 1.88 -5.21 -3.82
CA ASN A 79 2.76 -4.84 -4.92
C ASN A 79 4.19 -5.34 -4.73
N ALA A 80 4.72 -5.31 -3.50
CA ALA A 80 6.08 -5.74 -3.22
C ALA A 80 6.28 -7.26 -3.32
N LEU A 81 5.23 -8.06 -3.08
CA LEU A 81 5.30 -9.51 -2.89
C LEU A 81 4.59 -10.32 -3.97
N ASP A 82 3.85 -9.68 -4.86
CA ASP A 82 3.15 -10.32 -5.97
C ASP A 82 3.44 -9.56 -7.27
N ASP A 83 4.27 -10.13 -8.11
CA ASP A 83 4.77 -9.53 -9.34
C ASP A 83 3.72 -9.48 -10.47
N ARG A 84 2.54 -10.04 -10.26
CA ARG A 84 1.42 -9.90 -11.19
C ARG A 84 0.84 -8.48 -11.20
N PHE A 85 1.06 -7.67 -10.14
CA PHE A 85 0.64 -6.27 -10.15
C PHE A 85 1.56 -5.44 -11.04
N THR A 86 0.98 -4.86 -12.09
CA THR A 86 1.68 -4.01 -13.07
C THR A 86 1.60 -2.52 -12.74
N ALA A 87 0.68 -2.14 -11.84
CA ALA A 87 0.61 -0.79 -11.28
C ALA A 87 0.15 -0.82 -9.81
N ALA A 88 0.63 0.13 -9.02
CA ALA A 88 0.24 0.23 -7.62
C ALA A 88 0.19 1.68 -7.10
N SER A 89 -0.69 1.90 -6.11
CA SER A 89 -0.73 3.14 -5.37
C SER A 89 -1.01 2.89 -3.88
N SER A 90 -0.06 3.27 -3.04
CA SER A 90 -0.17 3.23 -1.59
C SER A 90 -0.45 4.65 -1.08
N MET A 91 -1.70 4.92 -0.70
CA MET A 91 -2.15 6.22 -0.24
C MET A 91 -2.12 6.30 1.28
N GLY A 92 -1.57 7.37 1.86
CA GLY A 92 -1.56 7.61 3.31
C GLY A 92 -0.88 6.50 4.11
N TYR A 93 0.30 6.02 3.66
CA TYR A 93 1.07 5.00 4.37
C TYR A 93 2.59 5.21 4.25
N ILE A 94 3.09 5.48 3.06
CA ILE A 94 4.53 5.54 2.80
C ILE A 94 5.18 6.75 3.51
N THR A 95 6.19 6.47 4.34
CA THR A 95 7.04 7.46 5.01
C THR A 95 8.36 6.79 5.38
N THR A 96 9.27 7.44 6.12
CA THR A 96 10.39 6.73 6.73
C THR A 96 9.96 6.06 8.03
N LEU A 97 10.47 4.87 8.33
CA LEU A 97 10.19 4.18 9.61
C LEU A 97 10.68 5.02 10.80
N ARG A 98 11.74 5.80 10.63
CA ARG A 98 12.24 6.72 11.65
C ARG A 98 11.21 7.82 11.95
N ALA A 99 10.73 8.53 10.94
CA ALA A 99 9.74 9.58 11.12
C ALA A 99 8.44 9.03 11.75
N LEU A 100 8.06 7.82 11.39
CA LEU A 100 6.90 7.14 11.98
C LEU A 100 7.13 6.83 13.46
N ALA A 101 8.31 6.30 13.82
CA ALA A 101 8.66 5.98 15.20
C ALA A 101 8.76 7.24 16.08
N ASP A 102 9.34 8.32 15.55
CA ASP A 102 9.49 9.61 16.25
C ASP A 102 8.14 10.26 16.55
N ARG A 103 7.11 9.96 15.78
CA ARG A 103 5.77 10.51 15.98
C ARG A 103 4.88 9.63 16.88
N ASN A 104 4.50 8.46 16.46
CA ASN A 104 3.54 7.60 17.19
C ASN A 104 3.78 6.10 16.98
N GLY A 105 4.76 5.73 16.16
CA GLY A 105 4.97 4.35 15.74
C GLY A 105 3.89 3.81 14.79
N PRO A 106 3.90 2.51 14.51
CA PRO A 106 2.91 1.86 13.64
C PRO A 106 1.49 2.02 14.18
N GLN A 107 0.52 2.30 13.30
CA GLN A 107 -0.87 2.54 13.66
C GLN A 107 -1.64 1.24 13.95
N GLY A 108 -1.24 0.13 13.33
CA GLY A 108 -1.85 -1.17 13.51
C GLY A 108 -0.85 -2.31 13.38
N MET A 109 -1.20 -3.47 13.87
CA MET A 109 -0.32 -4.65 13.86
C MET A 109 -0.10 -5.25 12.46
N GLU A 110 -0.90 -4.88 11.49
CA GLU A 110 -0.67 -5.19 10.08
C GLU A 110 0.52 -4.44 9.49
N GLN A 111 0.95 -3.35 10.11
CA GLN A 111 2.13 -2.58 9.72
C GLN A 111 3.42 -3.11 10.36
N VAL A 112 3.30 -4.08 11.27
CA VAL A 112 4.43 -4.67 12.00
C VAL A 112 4.76 -6.01 11.38
N ILE A 113 5.85 -6.07 10.62
CA ILE A 113 6.42 -7.31 10.10
C ILE A 113 7.52 -7.78 11.04
N PHE A 114 7.43 -9.01 11.52
CA PHE A 114 8.43 -9.58 12.42
C PHE A 114 9.81 -9.61 11.74
N GLY A 115 10.80 -9.02 12.40
CA GLY A 115 12.16 -8.91 11.86
C GLY A 115 12.39 -7.77 10.86
N GLN A 116 11.39 -6.98 10.53
CA GLN A 116 11.41 -5.93 9.50
C GLN A 116 12.64 -5.00 9.61
N LEU A 117 12.89 -4.45 10.78
CA LEU A 117 14.01 -3.53 10.99
C LEU A 117 15.36 -4.24 10.90
N ARG A 118 15.47 -5.45 11.44
CA ARG A 118 16.69 -6.27 11.37
C ARG A 118 17.06 -6.60 9.93
N ASP A 119 16.07 -6.91 9.11
CA ASP A 119 16.27 -7.39 7.75
C ASP A 119 16.24 -6.24 6.72
N GLY A 120 16.18 -4.99 7.20
CA GLY A 120 16.24 -3.78 6.35
C GLY A 120 14.99 -3.50 5.52
N ILE A 121 13.88 -4.17 5.79
CA ILE A 121 12.62 -3.95 5.09
C ILE A 121 11.96 -2.67 5.60
N ASN A 122 11.99 -1.64 4.78
CA ASN A 122 11.38 -0.34 5.06
C ASN A 122 10.44 0.06 3.91
N HIS A 123 9.77 1.20 4.03
CA HIS A 123 8.82 1.64 3.01
C HIS A 123 9.47 1.88 1.64
N LEU A 124 10.74 2.32 1.60
CA LEU A 124 11.48 2.41 0.35
C LEU A 124 11.67 1.02 -0.30
N ALA A 125 12.05 0.01 0.50
CA ALA A 125 12.19 -1.35 -0.01
C ALA A 125 10.86 -1.85 -0.60
N LEU A 126 9.72 -1.60 0.06
CA LEU A 126 8.40 -1.99 -0.45
C LEU A 126 8.08 -1.34 -1.81
N LEU A 127 8.49 -0.09 -2.04
CA LEU A 127 8.31 0.57 -3.33
C LEU A 127 9.20 0.00 -4.44
N LEU A 128 10.34 -0.60 -4.09
CA LEU A 128 11.36 -1.07 -5.05
C LEU A 128 11.31 -2.58 -5.32
N MET A 129 10.65 -3.38 -4.47
CA MET A 129 10.68 -4.84 -4.57
C MET A 129 10.06 -5.38 -5.86
N ASN A 130 8.96 -4.79 -6.32
CA ASN A 130 8.39 -5.15 -7.62
C ASN A 130 9.11 -4.37 -8.73
N GLY A 131 10.03 -5.05 -9.40
CA GLY A 131 10.95 -4.45 -10.37
C GLY A 131 10.29 -3.95 -11.66
N HIS A 132 9.01 -4.23 -11.95
CA HIS A 132 8.33 -3.82 -13.17
C HIS A 132 7.04 -3.03 -12.96
N SER A 133 6.51 -2.99 -11.77
CA SER A 133 5.31 -2.22 -11.47
C SER A 133 5.54 -0.70 -11.63
N ALA A 134 4.50 -0.02 -12.12
CA ALA A 134 4.43 1.43 -12.09
C ALA A 134 3.79 1.90 -10.79
N ILE A 135 4.39 2.83 -10.07
CA ILE A 135 3.93 3.23 -8.74
C ILE A 135 3.58 4.71 -8.64
N ALA A 136 2.53 5.03 -7.91
CA ALA A 136 2.17 6.40 -7.54
C ALA A 136 1.71 6.47 -6.09
N PRO A 137 2.63 6.48 -5.10
CA PRO A 137 2.25 6.65 -3.72
C PRO A 137 1.58 8.01 -3.49
N GLY A 138 0.60 8.04 -2.58
CA GLY A 138 -0.14 9.25 -2.23
C GLY A 138 0.20 9.76 -0.83
N PHE A 139 0.35 11.08 -0.71
CA PHE A 139 0.76 11.76 0.50
C PHE A 139 -0.17 12.93 0.82
N SER A 140 -0.35 13.20 2.11
CA SER A 140 -1.05 14.38 2.59
C SER A 140 -0.19 15.16 3.58
N TYR A 141 -0.20 16.49 3.47
CA TYR A 141 0.60 17.37 4.34
C TYR A 141 0.19 17.29 5.82
N GLY A 142 -1.08 17.00 6.11
CA GLY A 142 -1.62 16.87 7.46
C GLY A 142 -1.77 15.43 7.96
N ASP A 143 -1.13 14.45 7.31
CA ASP A 143 -1.31 13.03 7.59
C ASP A 143 -0.71 12.59 8.93
N LEU A 144 -1.17 11.43 9.40
CA LEU A 144 -0.58 10.68 10.52
C LEU A 144 0.83 10.17 10.13
N PHE A 145 1.04 9.88 8.86
CA PHE A 145 2.33 9.50 8.29
C PHE A 145 3.11 10.77 7.92
N PRO A 146 4.24 11.07 8.61
CA PRO A 146 4.92 12.36 8.46
C PRO A 146 5.35 12.64 7.02
N TYR A 147 4.86 13.75 6.46
CA TYR A 147 5.08 14.13 5.06
C TYR A 147 6.58 14.23 4.69
N ALA A 148 7.42 14.80 5.57
CA ALA A 148 8.86 14.89 5.31
C ALA A 148 9.51 13.53 5.08
N GLY A 149 9.09 12.50 5.83
CA GLY A 149 9.54 11.12 5.62
C GLY A 149 8.97 10.49 4.36
N SER A 150 7.75 10.89 3.97
CA SER A 150 7.12 10.47 2.70
C SER A 150 7.88 11.04 1.51
N GLU A 151 8.21 12.32 1.56
CA GLU A 151 8.99 13.01 0.53
C GLU A 151 10.40 12.41 0.40
N GLU A 152 11.12 12.20 1.51
CA GLU A 152 12.43 11.54 1.52
C GLU A 152 12.36 10.17 0.85
N THR A 153 11.38 9.35 1.23
CA THR A 153 11.21 7.99 0.68
C THR A 153 10.90 8.04 -0.81
N PHE A 154 10.02 8.95 -1.24
CA PHE A 154 9.67 9.11 -2.65
C PHE A 154 10.87 9.56 -3.49
N GLU A 155 11.61 10.58 -3.08
CA GLU A 155 12.76 11.08 -3.85
C GLU A 155 13.86 10.01 -4.01
N ARG A 156 14.08 9.20 -3.00
CA ARG A 156 14.99 8.04 -3.08
C ARG A 156 14.47 6.97 -4.05
N ALA A 157 13.18 6.66 -4.00
CA ALA A 157 12.57 5.73 -4.95
C ALA A 157 12.66 6.26 -6.37
N LYS A 158 12.32 7.54 -6.58
CA LYS A 158 12.39 8.22 -7.88
C LYS A 158 13.79 8.19 -8.47
N ALA A 159 14.81 8.49 -7.66
CA ALA A 159 16.20 8.43 -8.11
C ALA A 159 16.59 7.02 -8.59
N PHE A 160 16.11 5.97 -7.92
CA PHE A 160 16.31 4.60 -8.36
C PHE A 160 15.59 4.32 -9.68
N PHE A 161 14.31 4.66 -9.81
CA PHE A 161 13.56 4.46 -11.06
C PHE A 161 14.19 5.19 -12.24
N VAL A 162 14.67 6.42 -12.04
CA VAL A 162 15.37 7.19 -13.08
C VAL A 162 16.68 6.49 -13.49
N LYS A 163 17.47 6.03 -12.52
CA LYS A 163 18.71 5.29 -12.78
C LYS A 163 18.48 4.01 -13.60
N GLU A 164 17.37 3.34 -13.36
CA GLU A 164 16.96 2.13 -14.09
C GLU A 164 16.26 2.43 -15.44
N GLY A 165 16.23 3.71 -15.87
CA GLY A 165 15.57 4.12 -17.11
C GLY A 165 14.04 4.07 -17.08
N ARG A 166 13.44 4.06 -15.89
CA ARG A 166 12.01 3.89 -15.61
C ARG A 166 11.37 5.11 -14.93
N GLY A 167 11.93 6.29 -15.12
CA GLY A 167 11.44 7.50 -14.48
C GLY A 167 9.97 7.86 -14.82
N ASP A 168 9.44 7.36 -15.92
CA ASP A 168 8.04 7.47 -16.34
C ASP A 168 7.09 6.51 -15.58
N LYS A 169 7.62 5.53 -14.85
CA LYS A 169 6.90 4.52 -14.07
C LYS A 169 6.75 4.88 -12.60
N ILE A 170 7.13 6.08 -12.21
CA ILE A 170 6.94 6.59 -10.86
C ILE A 170 6.33 7.99 -10.89
N ALA A 171 5.29 8.20 -10.10
CA ALA A 171 4.65 9.49 -9.89
C ALA A 171 4.32 9.68 -8.40
N ARG A 172 3.89 10.88 -8.03
CA ARG A 172 3.45 11.23 -6.69
C ARG A 172 2.08 11.89 -6.75
N ILE A 173 1.21 11.54 -5.83
CA ILE A 173 -0.11 12.13 -5.67
C ILE A 173 -0.12 12.85 -4.32
N ASP A 174 -0.14 14.18 -4.34
CA ASP A 174 -0.17 15.00 -3.13
C ASP A 174 -1.54 15.61 -2.92
N CYS A 175 -1.95 15.77 -1.66
CA CYS A 175 -3.13 16.52 -1.30
C CYS A 175 -2.92 17.33 0.00
N ASP A 176 -3.74 18.35 0.17
CA ASP A 176 -3.82 19.10 1.42
C ASP A 176 -4.90 18.50 2.31
N GLY A 177 -4.57 18.40 3.61
CA GLY A 177 -5.54 18.01 4.63
C GLY A 177 -5.06 16.89 5.55
N PRO A 178 -5.90 16.50 6.51
CA PRO A 178 -5.61 15.39 7.42
C PRO A 178 -5.73 14.03 6.71
N HIS A 179 -5.40 12.98 7.45
CA HIS A 179 -5.50 11.59 6.99
C HIS A 179 -6.91 11.25 6.49
N ASN A 180 -7.07 11.17 5.18
CA ASN A 180 -8.36 10.88 4.52
C ASN A 180 -8.12 10.43 3.07
N TRP A 181 -9.15 9.89 2.42
CA TRP A 181 -9.12 9.59 1.00
C TRP A 181 -9.95 10.63 0.22
N TYR A 182 -9.27 11.63 -0.31
CA TYR A 182 -9.87 12.76 -1.00
C TYR A 182 -10.31 12.40 -2.42
N GLU A 183 -11.29 13.13 -2.93
CA GLU A 183 -11.78 12.94 -4.31
C GLU A 183 -10.71 13.29 -5.34
N SER A 184 -9.91 14.33 -5.09
CA SER A 184 -8.77 14.69 -5.94
C SER A 184 -7.75 13.56 -6.07
N GLU A 185 -7.46 12.85 -4.96
CA GLU A 185 -6.57 11.69 -5.00
C GLU A 185 -7.15 10.52 -5.81
N LYS A 186 -8.46 10.27 -5.69
CA LYS A 186 -9.13 9.22 -6.46
C LYS A 186 -9.11 9.51 -7.95
N LEU A 187 -9.31 10.78 -8.34
CA LEU A 187 -9.22 11.21 -9.73
C LEU A 187 -7.80 11.07 -10.27
N ALA A 188 -6.80 11.54 -9.54
CA ALA A 188 -5.39 11.42 -9.91
C ALA A 188 -4.97 9.95 -10.02
N LEU A 189 -5.39 9.11 -9.05
CA LEU A 189 -5.15 7.67 -9.08
C LEU A 189 -5.79 7.00 -10.31
N THR A 190 -7.02 7.36 -10.63
CA THR A 190 -7.73 6.84 -11.81
C THR A 190 -6.98 7.21 -13.09
N ALA A 191 -6.53 8.45 -13.21
CA ALA A 191 -5.74 8.92 -14.35
C ALA A 191 -4.40 8.17 -14.45
N TRP A 192 -3.71 7.96 -13.31
CA TRP A 192 -2.48 7.17 -13.27
C TRP A 192 -2.70 5.73 -13.74
N PHE A 193 -3.72 5.05 -13.23
CA PHE A 193 -3.99 3.67 -13.64
C PHE A 193 -4.41 3.58 -15.11
N ARG A 194 -5.18 4.53 -15.62
CA ARG A 194 -5.47 4.59 -17.06
C ARG A 194 -4.19 4.70 -17.89
N LYS A 195 -3.30 5.62 -17.53
CA LYS A 195 -1.98 5.74 -18.18
C LYS A 195 -1.19 4.43 -18.15
N CYS A 196 -1.19 3.71 -17.01
CA CYS A 196 -0.32 2.54 -16.83
C CYS A 196 -0.92 1.25 -17.39
N LEU A 197 -2.26 1.12 -17.42
CA LEU A 197 -2.96 -0.11 -17.78
C LEU A 197 -3.60 -0.05 -19.17
N THR A 198 -3.65 1.13 -19.79
CA THR A 198 -4.16 1.31 -21.15
C THR A 198 -3.09 1.99 -22.01
N ASP A 199 -3.21 1.92 -23.32
CA ASP A 199 -2.30 2.62 -24.23
C ASP A 199 -2.64 4.12 -24.37
N ASP A 200 -3.57 4.64 -23.55
CA ASP A 200 -4.02 6.02 -23.58
C ASP A 200 -3.13 6.91 -22.69
N ALA A 201 -2.05 7.41 -23.29
CA ALA A 201 -1.11 8.32 -22.62
C ALA A 201 -1.65 9.75 -22.42
N THR A 202 -2.84 10.08 -22.94
CA THR A 202 -3.38 11.46 -22.92
C THR A 202 -3.99 11.85 -21.56
N VAL A 203 -4.09 10.93 -20.62
CA VAL A 203 -4.88 11.09 -19.38
C VAL A 203 -4.05 11.51 -18.18
N TRP A 204 -2.72 11.49 -18.27
CA TRP A 204 -1.82 11.86 -17.17
C TRP A 204 -0.83 12.97 -17.57
N PRO A 205 -0.59 13.99 -16.75
CA PRO A 205 -1.27 14.31 -15.47
C PRO A 205 -2.70 14.81 -15.69
N PRO A 206 -3.60 14.69 -14.66
CA PRO A 206 -4.98 15.13 -14.77
C PRO A 206 -5.10 16.66 -14.81
#